data_7f584c23fec6f14b43de6fd4299fb6f8
#
_entry.id   7f584c23fec6f14b43de6fd4299fb6f8
#
_cell.length_a   1.000
_cell.length_b   1.000
_cell.length_c   1.000
_cell.angle_alpha   90.00
_cell.angle_beta   90.00
_cell.angle_gamma   90.00
#
_symmetry.space_group_name_H-M   'P 1'
#
loop_
_entity.id
_entity.type
_entity.pdbx_description
1 polymer ?
#
loop_
_entity_poly.entity_id
_entity_poly.type
_entity_poly.pdbx_seq_one_letter_code
_entity_poly.pdbx_strand_id
1 'polypeptide(L)'
;MIICRTMDPEPVKKEFLQAMRGITSTVTVVSAKNGKNKQAMTATSVTSLSLDPPSMLVCINHEASIHEVMKEGLGFCINILSLGQENLAEICSIKGKEEQRFLEGNWSELENIPYNIDSQSNLFCNCVQVIQNSTHTIYVGEVTGVINKNTFDPLLYKDGNYLD
;
A
#
# COMPACT_ATOMS: atom_id res chain seq x y z
N MET A 1 -0.01 28.63 23.69
CA MET A 1 1.31 28.07 24.02
C MET A 1 1.13 26.57 24.19
N ILE A 2 1.48 25.78 23.18
CA ILE A 2 1.40 24.32 23.24
C ILE A 2 2.57 23.87 24.08
N ILE A 3 2.32 23.39 25.30
CA ILE A 3 3.35 22.82 26.17
C ILE A 3 3.62 21.42 25.61
N CYS A 4 4.74 21.25 24.91
CA CYS A 4 5.27 19.94 24.58
C CYS A 4 5.75 19.29 25.89
N ARG A 5 4.85 18.61 26.61
CA ARG A 5 5.27 17.74 27.72
C ARG A 5 5.96 16.53 27.12
N THR A 6 7.15 16.20 27.64
CA THR A 6 7.73 14.87 27.48
C THR A 6 6.79 13.90 28.19
N MET A 7 5.85 13.33 27.45
CA MET A 7 4.89 12.36 27.98
C MET A 7 5.58 10.99 28.08
N ASP A 8 5.21 10.22 29.10
CA ASP A 8 5.56 8.81 29.19
C ASP A 8 5.20 8.12 27.87
N PRO A 9 6.08 7.30 27.26
CA PRO A 9 5.85 6.69 25.93
C PRO A 9 4.56 5.86 25.83
N GLU A 10 4.14 5.15 26.85
CA GLU A 10 2.96 4.27 26.81
C GLU A 10 1.63 5.02 26.67
N PRO A 11 1.34 6.08 27.46
CA PRO A 11 0.17 6.93 27.23
C PRO A 11 0.15 7.59 25.84
N VAL A 12 1.31 8.07 25.36
CA VAL A 12 1.41 8.68 24.02
C VAL A 12 1.06 7.68 22.94
N LYS A 13 1.55 6.46 23.02
CA LYS A 13 1.27 5.39 22.05
C LYS A 13 -0.23 5.06 21.99
N LYS A 14 -0.89 4.98 23.16
CA LYS A 14 -2.33 4.69 23.22
C LYS A 14 -3.15 5.80 22.57
N GLU A 15 -2.88 7.05 22.92
CA GLU A 15 -3.58 8.22 22.35
C GLU A 15 -3.31 8.34 20.84
N PHE A 16 -2.08 8.09 20.40
CA PHE A 16 -1.72 8.06 18.99
C PHE A 16 -2.51 7.00 18.21
N LEU A 17 -2.60 5.77 18.72
CA LEU A 17 -3.39 4.70 18.09
C LEU A 17 -4.87 5.08 17.99
N GLN A 18 -5.42 5.72 19.03
CA GLN A 18 -6.80 6.19 19.02
C GLN A 18 -7.00 7.29 17.96
N ALA A 19 -6.07 8.22 17.84
CA ALA A 19 -6.12 9.26 16.81
C ALA A 19 -6.05 8.65 15.39
N MET A 20 -5.18 7.65 15.17
CA MET A 20 -5.05 6.96 13.88
C MET A 20 -6.34 6.24 13.45
N ARG A 21 -7.11 5.69 14.39
CA ARG A 21 -8.41 5.07 14.12
C ARG A 21 -9.43 6.05 13.54
N GLY A 22 -9.28 7.35 13.82
CA GLY A 22 -10.14 8.41 13.27
C GLY A 22 -9.86 8.73 11.79
N ILE A 23 -8.75 8.27 11.23
CA ILE A 23 -8.39 8.53 9.84
C ILE A 23 -9.10 7.53 8.93
N THR A 24 -9.85 8.05 7.96
CA THR A 24 -10.37 7.26 6.85
C THR A 24 -9.30 7.17 5.76
N SER A 25 -8.98 5.97 5.32
CA SER A 25 -7.97 5.74 4.29
C SER A 25 -8.54 4.93 3.14
N THR A 26 -8.08 5.22 1.93
CA THR A 26 -8.31 4.36 0.78
C THR A 26 -7.51 3.07 0.92
N VAL A 27 -8.15 1.94 0.67
CA VAL A 27 -7.48 0.64 0.68
C VAL A 27 -6.75 0.42 -0.62
N THR A 28 -5.48 0.07 -0.52
CA THR A 28 -4.65 -0.29 -1.68
C THR A 28 -4.03 -1.66 -1.49
N VAL A 29 -3.69 -2.30 -2.60
CA VAL A 29 -2.79 -3.45 -2.61
C VAL A 29 -1.54 -3.05 -3.37
N VAL A 30 -0.39 -3.11 -2.71
CA VAL A 30 0.92 -2.94 -3.34
C VAL A 30 1.37 -4.29 -3.86
N SER A 31 1.78 -4.35 -5.12
CA SER A 31 2.24 -5.58 -5.76
C SER A 31 3.56 -5.35 -6.50
N ALA A 32 4.45 -6.33 -6.43
CA ALA A 32 5.77 -6.27 -7.06
C ALA A 32 6.26 -7.67 -7.41
N LYS A 33 7.26 -7.73 -8.31
CA LYS A 33 7.88 -8.98 -8.75
C LYS A 33 9.37 -8.79 -8.97
N ASN A 34 10.15 -9.77 -8.54
CA ASN A 34 11.57 -9.85 -8.83
C ASN A 34 11.93 -11.28 -9.28
N GLY A 35 12.27 -11.43 -10.55
CA GLY A 35 12.45 -12.75 -11.18
C GLY A 35 11.15 -13.57 -11.16
N LYS A 36 11.16 -14.72 -10.50
CA LYS A 36 9.98 -15.57 -10.34
C LYS A 36 9.17 -15.28 -9.07
N ASN A 37 9.75 -14.55 -8.12
CA ASN A 37 9.09 -14.21 -6.86
C ASN A 37 8.18 -13.01 -7.07
N LYS A 38 6.88 -13.16 -6.78
CA LYS A 38 5.89 -12.09 -6.79
C LYS A 38 5.21 -11.98 -5.43
N GLN A 39 4.98 -10.76 -5.00
CA GLN A 39 4.36 -10.44 -3.72
C GLN A 39 3.28 -9.38 -3.90
N ALA A 40 2.29 -9.43 -3.03
CA ALA A 40 1.26 -8.41 -2.92
C ALA A 40 0.91 -8.23 -1.45
N MET A 41 0.60 -7.00 -1.01
CA MET A 41 0.17 -6.73 0.35
C MET A 41 -0.81 -5.56 0.41
N THR A 42 -1.74 -5.63 1.35
CA THR A 42 -2.65 -4.51 1.63
C THR A 42 -1.92 -3.41 2.38
N ALA A 43 -2.11 -2.19 1.93
CA ALA A 43 -1.55 -0.99 2.53
C ALA A 43 -2.57 0.17 2.51
N THR A 44 -2.65 0.89 3.61
CA THR A 44 -3.39 2.16 3.73
C THR A 44 -2.45 3.36 3.90
N SER A 45 -1.18 3.11 4.17
CA SER A 45 -0.13 4.14 4.31
C SER A 45 0.48 4.47 2.95
N VAL A 46 -0.36 4.99 2.05
CA VAL A 46 -0.01 5.37 0.68
C VAL A 46 -0.46 6.80 0.44
N THR A 47 0.40 7.62 -0.14
CA THR A 47 0.06 9.02 -0.48
C THR A 47 0.83 9.51 -1.70
N SER A 48 0.25 10.50 -2.40
CA SER A 48 0.96 11.25 -3.44
C SER A 48 2.06 12.10 -2.82
N LEU A 49 3.21 12.17 -3.47
CA LEU A 49 4.38 12.95 -3.00
C LEU A 49 4.60 14.20 -3.84
N SER A 50 4.58 14.08 -5.16
CA SER A 50 4.83 15.18 -6.09
C SER A 50 4.05 14.98 -7.39
N LEU A 51 3.86 16.08 -8.13
CA LEU A 51 3.34 16.06 -9.50
C LEU A 51 4.43 16.28 -10.54
N ASP A 52 5.61 16.72 -10.14
CA ASP A 52 6.75 16.97 -11.05
C ASP A 52 8.06 16.46 -10.40
N PRO A 53 8.53 15.25 -10.75
CA PRO A 53 7.82 14.20 -11.48
C PRO A 53 6.67 13.62 -10.64
N PRO A 54 5.63 13.05 -11.29
CA PRO A 54 4.56 12.36 -10.59
C PRO A 54 5.13 11.24 -9.72
N SER A 55 4.85 11.27 -8.43
CA SER A 55 5.43 10.31 -7.50
C SER A 55 4.51 10.00 -6.32
N MET A 56 4.66 8.80 -5.79
CA MET A 56 3.94 8.25 -4.66
C MET A 56 4.92 7.80 -3.57
N LEU A 57 4.45 7.77 -2.33
CA LEU A 57 5.16 7.08 -1.26
C LEU A 57 4.27 5.99 -0.62
N VAL A 58 4.93 4.92 -0.18
CA VAL A 58 4.31 3.80 0.53
C VAL A 58 5.14 3.47 1.77
N CYS A 59 4.50 3.38 2.93
CA CYS A 59 5.15 2.94 4.17
C CYS A 59 4.82 1.48 4.44
N ILE A 60 5.83 0.63 4.52
CA ILE A 60 5.70 -0.83 4.66
C ILE A 60 6.41 -1.30 5.93
N ASN A 61 5.70 -2.06 6.77
CA ASN A 61 6.27 -2.67 7.97
C ASN A 61 7.39 -3.66 7.59
N HIS A 62 8.49 -3.67 8.34
CA HIS A 62 9.65 -4.54 8.10
C HIS A 62 9.33 -6.04 8.08
N GLU A 63 8.24 -6.45 8.72
CA GLU A 63 7.81 -7.86 8.75
C GLU A 63 7.08 -8.31 7.47
N ALA A 64 6.77 -7.40 6.55
CA ALA A 64 6.04 -7.73 5.33
C ALA A 64 6.94 -8.46 4.32
N SER A 65 6.43 -9.56 3.73
CA SER A 65 7.16 -10.36 2.75
C SER A 65 7.51 -9.62 1.45
N ILE A 66 6.81 -8.54 1.14
CA ILE A 66 7.01 -7.77 -0.09
C ILE A 66 8.40 -7.12 -0.19
N HIS A 67 9.12 -6.94 0.94
CA HIS A 67 10.51 -6.45 0.96
C HIS A 67 11.47 -7.34 0.16
N GLU A 68 11.12 -8.61 -0.05
CA GLU A 68 11.93 -9.53 -0.86
C GLU A 68 12.00 -9.10 -2.33
N VAL A 69 10.96 -8.43 -2.81
CA VAL A 69 10.79 -8.05 -4.22
C VAL A 69 10.80 -6.54 -4.47
N MET A 70 10.58 -5.71 -3.46
CA MET A 70 10.65 -4.25 -3.57
C MET A 70 12.05 -3.74 -3.24
N LYS A 71 12.73 -3.19 -4.26
CA LYS A 71 14.07 -2.62 -4.14
C LYS A 71 14.18 -1.40 -5.05
N GLU A 72 15.13 -0.52 -4.73
CA GLU A 72 15.47 0.61 -5.60
C GLU A 72 15.83 0.13 -7.02
N GLY A 73 15.30 0.79 -8.02
CA GLY A 73 15.42 0.44 -9.44
C GLY A 73 14.44 -0.62 -9.93
N LEU A 74 13.60 -1.23 -9.06
CA LEU A 74 12.59 -2.20 -9.46
C LEU A 74 11.19 -1.56 -9.51
N GLY A 75 10.36 -2.10 -10.41
CA GLY A 75 8.98 -1.68 -10.58
C GLY A 75 8.04 -2.29 -9.53
N PHE A 76 7.01 -1.54 -9.15
CA PHE A 76 5.89 -2.00 -8.34
C PHE A 76 4.59 -1.32 -8.79
N CYS A 77 3.45 -1.88 -8.43
CA CYS A 77 2.15 -1.29 -8.68
C CYS A 77 1.41 -0.99 -7.38
N ILE A 78 0.78 0.17 -7.32
CA ILE A 78 -0.21 0.53 -6.30
C ILE A 78 -1.58 0.33 -6.94
N ASN A 79 -2.30 -0.70 -6.49
CA ASN A 79 -3.66 -1.00 -6.93
C ASN A 79 -4.63 -0.34 -5.94
N ILE A 80 -5.30 0.72 -6.35
CA ILE A 80 -6.36 1.36 -5.55
C ILE A 80 -7.61 0.50 -5.70
N LEU A 81 -8.06 -0.13 -4.62
CA LEU A 81 -9.16 -1.08 -4.68
C LEU A 81 -10.50 -0.38 -4.88
N SER A 82 -11.37 -1.02 -5.66
CA SER A 82 -12.77 -0.63 -5.80
C SER A 82 -13.59 -1.20 -4.64
N LEU A 83 -14.72 -0.59 -4.35
CA LEU A 83 -15.77 -1.18 -3.52
C LEU A 83 -16.07 -2.61 -4.01
N GLY A 84 -16.27 -3.57 -3.08
CA GLY A 84 -16.48 -4.98 -3.39
C GLY A 84 -15.19 -5.82 -3.51
N GLN A 85 -14.01 -5.23 -3.26
CA GLN A 85 -12.72 -5.95 -3.24
C GLN A 85 -12.20 -6.23 -1.82
N GLU A 86 -13.08 -6.33 -0.81
CA GLU A 86 -12.73 -6.60 0.58
C GLU A 86 -11.98 -7.93 0.72
N ASN A 87 -12.42 -8.98 0.00
CA ASN A 87 -11.79 -10.30 0.03
C ASN A 87 -10.32 -10.23 -0.44
N LEU A 88 -10.04 -9.45 -1.49
CA LEU A 88 -8.68 -9.24 -1.96
C LEU A 88 -7.84 -8.48 -0.92
N ALA A 89 -8.42 -7.44 -0.31
CA ALA A 89 -7.77 -6.69 0.75
C ALA A 89 -7.45 -7.57 1.95
N GLU A 90 -8.38 -8.42 2.37
CA GLU A 90 -8.20 -9.34 3.49
C GLU A 90 -7.10 -10.36 3.22
N ILE A 91 -7.15 -11.08 2.11
CA ILE A 91 -6.16 -12.12 1.80
C ILE A 91 -4.76 -11.52 1.66
N CYS A 92 -4.62 -10.30 1.10
CA CYS A 92 -3.36 -9.60 0.98
C CYS A 92 -2.83 -9.04 2.32
N SER A 93 -3.65 -8.96 3.37
CA SER A 93 -3.25 -8.54 4.70
C SER A 93 -2.73 -9.69 5.59
N ILE A 94 -3.07 -10.95 5.25
CA ILE A 94 -2.76 -12.11 6.08
C ILE A 94 -1.35 -12.62 5.81
N LYS A 95 -0.52 -12.73 6.87
CA LYS A 95 0.81 -13.34 6.82
C LYS A 95 0.71 -14.85 6.61
N GLY A 96 1.58 -15.40 5.77
CA GLY A 96 1.61 -16.85 5.46
C GLY A 96 0.61 -17.28 4.40
N LYS A 97 -0.04 -16.34 3.71
CA LYS A 97 -0.96 -16.62 2.60
C LYS A 97 -0.50 -16.05 1.25
N GLU A 98 0.80 -15.86 1.10
CA GLU A 98 1.42 -15.18 -0.04
C GLU A 98 1.04 -15.81 -1.39
N GLU A 99 1.01 -17.14 -1.48
CA GLU A 99 0.62 -17.86 -2.70
C GLU A 99 -0.87 -17.68 -3.05
N GLN A 100 -1.73 -17.53 -2.02
CA GLN A 100 -3.17 -17.39 -2.20
C GLN A 100 -3.59 -16.01 -2.68
N ARG A 101 -2.76 -14.97 -2.44
CA ARG A 101 -3.05 -13.58 -2.81
C ARG A 101 -3.28 -13.40 -4.30
N PHE A 102 -2.60 -14.18 -5.12
CA PHE A 102 -2.73 -14.13 -6.58
C PHE A 102 -3.78 -15.10 -7.15
N LEU A 103 -4.46 -15.84 -6.30
CA LEU A 103 -5.62 -16.66 -6.66
C LEU A 103 -6.93 -15.90 -6.44
N GLU A 104 -6.91 -14.84 -5.64
CA GLU A 104 -8.05 -13.95 -5.39
C GLU A 104 -8.02 -12.77 -6.36
N GLY A 105 -9.17 -12.49 -7.01
CA GLY A 105 -9.31 -11.41 -7.99
C GLY A 105 -8.65 -11.70 -9.34
N ASN A 106 -8.69 -10.72 -10.22
CA ASN A 106 -8.19 -10.82 -11.59
C ASN A 106 -6.82 -10.15 -11.71
N TRP A 107 -5.77 -10.96 -11.74
CA TRP A 107 -4.39 -10.48 -11.86
C TRP A 107 -3.88 -10.54 -13.30
N SER A 108 -3.11 -9.53 -13.69
CA SER A 108 -2.35 -9.46 -14.92
C SER A 108 -0.95 -8.93 -14.65
N GLU A 109 -0.11 -8.85 -15.67
CA GLU A 109 1.24 -8.28 -15.57
C GLU A 109 1.45 -7.25 -16.71
N LEU A 110 2.04 -6.13 -16.37
CA LEU A 110 2.55 -5.13 -17.30
C LEU A 110 4.04 -4.90 -17.00
N GLU A 111 4.91 -5.11 -17.96
CA GLU A 111 6.38 -4.98 -17.79
C GLU A 111 6.94 -5.75 -16.59
N ASN A 112 6.44 -6.97 -16.37
CA ASN A 112 6.75 -7.81 -15.21
C ASN A 112 6.24 -7.29 -13.85
N ILE A 113 5.39 -6.28 -13.82
CA ILE A 113 4.77 -5.77 -12.60
C ILE A 113 3.35 -6.35 -12.52
N PRO A 114 3.04 -7.17 -11.49
CA PRO A 114 1.69 -7.68 -11.30
C PRO A 114 0.74 -6.57 -10.88
N TYR A 115 -0.48 -6.56 -11.44
CA TYR A 115 -1.53 -5.64 -11.07
C TYR A 115 -2.90 -6.31 -11.10
N ASN A 116 -3.85 -5.83 -10.32
CA ASN A 116 -5.22 -6.33 -10.30
C ASN A 116 -6.11 -5.50 -11.26
N ILE A 117 -6.68 -6.18 -12.27
CA ILE A 117 -7.47 -5.54 -13.34
C ILE A 117 -8.76 -4.90 -12.79
N ASP A 118 -9.32 -5.47 -11.71
CA ASP A 118 -10.59 -5.00 -11.14
C ASP A 118 -10.42 -3.80 -10.22
N SER A 119 -9.20 -3.41 -9.89
CA SER A 119 -8.92 -2.21 -9.10
C SER A 119 -9.42 -0.95 -9.81
N GLN A 120 -9.82 0.04 -9.04
CA GLN A 120 -10.27 1.34 -9.55
C GLN A 120 -9.17 2.03 -10.37
N SER A 121 -7.96 1.97 -9.86
CA SER A 121 -6.77 2.54 -10.50
C SER A 121 -5.55 1.70 -10.21
N ASN A 122 -4.66 1.59 -11.18
CA ASN A 122 -3.36 0.95 -11.05
C ASN A 122 -2.27 1.97 -11.39
N LEU A 123 -1.43 2.30 -10.41
CA LEU A 123 -0.31 3.22 -10.59
C LEU A 123 0.97 2.38 -10.65
N PHE A 124 1.58 2.32 -11.81
CA PHE A 124 2.87 1.64 -12.02
C PHE A 124 3.99 2.61 -11.66
N CYS A 125 4.87 2.18 -10.78
CA CYS A 125 5.93 3.01 -10.24
C CYS A 125 7.29 2.34 -10.42
N ASN A 126 8.32 3.15 -10.66
CA ASN A 126 9.70 2.74 -10.48
C ASN A 126 10.18 3.21 -9.09
N CYS A 127 10.70 2.30 -8.29
CA CYS A 127 11.23 2.64 -6.97
C CYS A 127 12.52 3.45 -7.10
N VAL A 128 12.48 4.73 -6.76
CA VAL A 128 13.62 5.66 -6.90
C VAL A 128 14.36 5.91 -5.60
N GLN A 129 13.73 5.62 -4.44
CA GLN A 129 14.35 5.80 -3.14
C GLN A 129 13.75 4.86 -2.10
N VAL A 130 14.59 4.34 -1.22
CA VAL A 130 14.22 3.48 -0.09
C VAL A 130 14.77 4.07 1.19
N ILE A 131 13.90 4.40 2.16
CA ILE A 131 14.27 5.04 3.41
C ILE A 131 13.85 4.14 4.57
N GLN A 132 14.82 3.70 5.36
CA GLN A 132 14.58 2.93 6.58
C GLN A 132 14.16 3.84 7.72
N ASN A 133 13.06 3.53 8.39
CA ASN A 133 12.58 4.30 9.54
C ASN A 133 11.96 3.40 10.61
N SER A 134 12.67 3.19 11.71
CA SER A 134 12.21 2.38 12.86
C SER A 134 11.66 1.01 12.44
N THR A 135 10.36 0.80 12.50
CA THR A 135 9.67 -0.46 12.18
C THR A 135 9.16 -0.55 10.74
N HIS A 136 9.36 0.50 9.95
CA HIS A 136 8.86 0.61 8.58
C HIS A 136 9.95 1.06 7.61
N THR A 137 9.74 0.71 6.36
CA THR A 137 10.48 1.24 5.21
C THR A 137 9.55 2.13 4.40
N ILE A 138 10.02 3.32 4.03
CA ILE A 138 9.35 4.21 3.10
C ILE A 138 9.92 3.96 1.70
N TYR A 139 9.06 3.63 0.76
CA TYR A 139 9.40 3.51 -0.65
C TYR A 139 8.86 4.71 -1.40
N VAL A 140 9.72 5.39 -2.14
CA VAL A 140 9.34 6.46 -3.06
C VAL A 140 9.34 5.89 -4.46
N GLY A 141 8.20 5.97 -5.14
CA GLY A 141 8.00 5.51 -6.49
C GLY A 141 7.67 6.64 -7.45
N GLU A 142 8.48 6.82 -8.49
CA GLU A 142 8.13 7.68 -9.62
C GLU A 142 7.10 6.94 -10.50
N VAL A 143 5.96 7.59 -10.77
CA VAL A 143 4.86 7.00 -11.53
C VAL A 143 5.23 6.98 -13.02
N THR A 144 5.31 5.79 -13.60
CA THR A 144 5.66 5.55 -15.00
C THR A 144 4.45 5.24 -15.88
N GLY A 145 3.33 4.86 -15.29
CA GLY A 145 2.09 4.55 -15.99
C GLY A 145 0.89 4.47 -15.06
N VAL A 146 -0.30 4.73 -15.62
CA VAL A 146 -1.56 4.67 -14.87
C VAL A 146 -2.65 4.04 -15.72
N ILE A 147 -3.40 3.10 -15.13
CA ILE A 147 -4.65 2.59 -15.68
C ILE A 147 -5.77 3.02 -14.73
N ASN A 148 -6.76 3.73 -15.25
CA ASN A 148 -7.93 4.18 -14.47
C ASN A 148 -9.21 3.57 -15.04
N LYS A 149 -10.16 3.21 -14.16
CA LYS A 149 -11.55 3.00 -14.54
C LYS A 149 -12.27 4.34 -14.69
N ASN A 150 -13.39 4.33 -15.39
CA ASN A 150 -14.21 5.54 -15.60
C ASN A 150 -15.02 5.97 -14.36
N THR A 151 -15.13 5.09 -13.36
CA THR A 151 -15.85 5.34 -12.10
C THR A 151 -14.87 5.32 -10.95
N PHE A 152 -15.06 6.25 -9.99
CA PHE A 152 -14.23 6.35 -8.79
C PHE A 152 -15.10 5.99 -7.57
N ASP A 153 -15.02 4.74 -7.17
CA ASP A 153 -15.73 4.19 -6.02
C ASP A 153 -14.74 3.34 -5.19
N PRO A 154 -13.83 4.00 -4.44
CA PRO A 154 -12.75 3.31 -3.74
C PRO A 154 -13.25 2.56 -2.51
N LEU A 155 -12.64 1.40 -2.25
CA LEU A 155 -12.78 0.75 -0.96
C LEU A 155 -12.11 1.59 0.13
N LEU A 156 -12.86 1.93 1.17
CA LEU A 156 -12.39 2.73 2.29
C LEU A 156 -12.23 1.88 3.55
N TYR A 157 -11.36 2.34 4.44
CA TYR A 157 -11.10 1.71 5.73
C TYR A 157 -11.01 2.73 6.85
N LYS A 158 -11.71 2.47 7.96
CA LYS A 158 -11.68 3.32 9.14
C LYS A 158 -11.96 2.49 10.39
N ASP A 159 -11.26 2.76 11.46
CA ASP A 159 -11.47 2.17 12.80
C ASP A 159 -11.60 0.63 12.80
N GLY A 160 -10.78 -0.05 12.00
CA GLY A 160 -10.77 -1.50 11.92
C GLY A 160 -11.79 -2.13 10.97
N ASN A 161 -12.55 -1.32 10.21
CA ASN A 161 -13.61 -1.81 9.33
C ASN A 161 -13.48 -1.24 7.91
N TYR A 162 -13.88 -2.04 6.92
CA TYR A 162 -14.15 -1.53 5.58
C TYR A 162 -15.47 -0.73 5.61
N LEU A 163 -15.54 0.30 4.79
CA LEU A 163 -16.73 1.15 4.67
C LEU A 163 -17.36 0.93 3.30
N ASP A 164 -18.70 0.82 3.30
CA ASP A 164 -19.55 0.75 2.11
C ASP A 164 -19.76 2.15 1.51
#